data_81e1ad99454fa86f69bdb5bf39bc06e4
#
_entry.id   81e1ad99454fa86f69bdb5bf39bc06e4
#
_cell.length_a   1.000
_cell.length_b   1.000
_cell.length_c   1.000
_cell.angle_alpha   90.00
_cell.angle_beta   90.00
_cell.angle_gamma   90.00
#
_symmetry.space_group_name_H-M   'P 1'
#
loop_
_entity.id
_entity.type
_entity.pdbx_description
1 polymer ?
#
loop_
_entity_poly.entity_id
_entity_poly.type
_entity_poly.pdbx_seq_one_letter_code
_entity_poly.pdbx_strand_id
1 'polypeptide(L)'
;YKLNPSNNDQVIFKSMSITPEIETFSIPSIPGGQPDMSVLKLVQSKSDIFSGGGQNILKLNVGTIYRKLILYIEDLNGKPLEPKDFTGNMELVFNQADTPYNIKPEILVHESHSNLGYPLPPGMYCFDFSFQGVPNLGGSRDYVDTERLTEFWFRFSTQVGGKVTVV
;
A
#
# COMPACT_ATOMS: atom_id res chain seq x y z
N TYR A 1 4.69 7.25 -27.55
CA TYR A 1 5.79 6.37 -27.99
C TYR A 1 5.20 4.99 -28.29
N LYS A 2 5.20 4.59 -29.55
CA LYS A 2 4.88 3.20 -29.94
C LYS A 2 6.20 2.42 -29.94
N LEU A 3 6.36 1.53 -28.98
CA LEU A 3 7.46 0.55 -28.99
C LEU A 3 7.16 -0.46 -30.10
N ASN A 4 8.11 -0.66 -30.99
CA ASN A 4 8.01 -1.68 -32.02
C ASN A 4 8.38 -3.04 -31.39
N PRO A 5 7.46 -4.01 -31.31
CA PRO A 5 7.70 -5.27 -30.58
C PRO A 5 8.69 -6.22 -31.25
N SER A 6 9.22 -5.88 -32.42
CA SER A 6 10.17 -6.73 -33.17
C SER A 6 11.64 -6.40 -32.93
N ASN A 7 11.97 -5.35 -32.19
CA ASN A 7 13.34 -5.05 -31.79
C ASN A 7 13.51 -5.29 -30.29
N ASN A 8 14.51 -6.10 -29.96
CA ASN A 8 14.96 -6.36 -28.59
C ASN A 8 15.65 -5.13 -27.97
N ASP A 9 15.16 -3.93 -28.31
CA ASP A 9 15.75 -2.68 -27.82
C ASP A 9 15.33 -2.48 -26.36
N GLN A 10 16.27 -2.69 -25.46
CA GLN A 10 16.13 -2.32 -24.06
C GLN A 10 16.12 -0.79 -23.98
N VAL A 11 15.00 -0.23 -23.49
CA VAL A 11 14.95 1.20 -23.16
C VAL A 11 15.72 1.41 -21.85
N ILE A 12 16.92 1.95 -21.96
CA ILE A 12 17.73 2.30 -20.81
C ILE A 12 17.47 3.75 -20.45
N PHE A 13 16.88 3.98 -19.29
CA PHE A 13 16.77 5.34 -18.71
C PHE A 13 18.15 5.76 -18.20
N LYS A 14 18.75 6.76 -18.83
CA LYS A 14 20.06 7.31 -18.39
C LYS A 14 19.91 8.26 -17.19
N SER A 15 18.77 8.90 -17.04
CA SER A 15 18.46 9.75 -15.91
C SER A 15 16.95 9.93 -15.77
N MET A 16 16.49 10.08 -14.55
CA MET A 16 15.12 10.44 -14.21
C MET A 16 15.17 11.56 -13.17
N SER A 17 14.41 12.62 -13.40
CA SER A 17 14.27 13.73 -12.47
C SER A 17 12.81 13.84 -12.07
N ILE A 18 12.56 13.94 -10.77
CA ILE A 18 11.24 14.19 -10.19
C ILE A 18 11.30 15.55 -9.49
N THR A 19 10.48 16.49 -9.94
CA THR A 19 10.33 17.79 -9.29
C THR A 19 9.00 17.80 -8.55
N PRO A 20 8.98 17.78 -7.21
CA PRO A 20 7.74 17.87 -6.46
C PRO A 20 7.22 19.32 -6.51
N GLU A 21 5.93 19.46 -6.76
CA GLU A 21 5.21 20.72 -6.55
C GLU A 21 4.51 20.63 -5.19
N ILE A 22 4.69 21.68 -4.38
CA ILE A 22 4.12 21.75 -3.03
C ILE A 22 3.24 23.00 -2.97
N GLU A 23 1.96 22.81 -2.69
CA GLU A 23 1.07 23.88 -2.31
C GLU A 23 1.22 24.18 -0.81
N THR A 24 1.57 25.41 -0.49
CA THR A 24 1.66 25.85 0.91
C THR A 24 0.56 26.87 1.18
N PHE A 25 -0.15 26.67 2.29
CA PHE A 25 -1.19 27.59 2.74
C PHE A 25 -0.70 28.33 3.98
N SER A 26 -0.77 29.67 3.97
CA SER A 26 -0.62 30.45 5.19
C SER A 26 -1.95 30.44 5.95
N ILE A 27 -1.89 30.26 7.27
CA ILE A 27 -3.08 30.35 8.12
C ILE A 27 -3.57 31.81 8.07
N PRO A 28 -4.77 32.07 7.52
CA PRO A 28 -5.30 33.42 7.50
C PRO A 28 -5.60 33.90 8.92
N SER A 29 -5.35 35.17 9.18
CA SER A 29 -5.60 35.80 10.50
C SER A 29 -7.09 36.05 10.79
N ILE A 30 -7.97 35.63 9.90
CA ILE A 30 -9.44 35.81 10.03
C ILE A 30 -10.07 34.53 10.55
N PRO A 31 -10.86 34.58 11.66
CA PRO A 31 -11.62 33.43 12.13
C PRO A 31 -12.53 32.86 11.03
N GLY A 32 -12.42 31.56 10.77
CA GLY A 32 -13.20 30.88 9.71
C GLY A 32 -12.56 30.84 8.34
N GLY A 33 -11.41 31.49 8.14
CA GLY A 33 -10.65 31.44 6.89
C GLY A 33 -9.62 30.32 6.80
N GLN A 34 -9.64 29.36 7.71
CA GLN A 34 -8.74 28.20 7.66
C GLN A 34 -9.18 27.24 6.56
N PRO A 35 -8.22 26.72 5.76
CA PRO A 35 -8.55 25.64 4.84
C PRO A 35 -9.12 24.44 5.62
N ASP A 36 -10.10 23.78 5.05
CA ASP A 36 -10.68 22.57 5.66
C ASP A 36 -9.65 21.46 5.69
N MET A 37 -9.02 21.29 6.85
CA MET A 37 -8.00 20.25 7.09
C MET A 37 -8.61 18.85 7.23
N SER A 38 -9.92 18.73 7.27
CA SER A 38 -10.61 17.43 7.38
C SER A 38 -10.44 16.57 6.11
N VAL A 39 -10.07 17.19 4.99
CA VAL A 39 -9.79 16.52 3.72
C VAL A 39 -8.31 16.22 3.50
N LEU A 40 -7.45 16.60 4.42
CA LEU A 40 -6.01 16.39 4.27
C LEU A 40 -5.69 14.90 4.37
N LYS A 41 -5.16 14.33 3.29
CA LYS A 41 -4.69 12.95 3.27
C LYS A 41 -3.22 12.95 3.61
N LEU A 42 -2.88 12.33 4.74
CA LEU A 42 -1.50 12.11 5.10
C LEU A 42 -1.01 10.83 4.41
N VAL A 43 0.07 10.95 3.66
CA VAL A 43 0.78 9.82 3.08
C VAL A 43 2.04 9.59 3.91
N GLN A 44 2.17 8.38 4.45
CA GLN A 44 3.36 7.96 5.19
C GLN A 44 3.98 6.76 4.50
N SER A 45 5.30 6.70 4.49
CA SER A 45 6.03 5.58 3.91
C SER A 45 6.94 4.95 4.95
N LYS A 46 6.98 3.62 4.97
CA LYS A 46 7.88 2.82 5.81
C LYS A 46 8.42 1.65 5.00
N SER A 47 9.70 1.38 5.16
CA SER A 47 10.34 0.20 4.53
C SER A 47 10.99 -0.66 5.60
N ASP A 48 10.95 -1.97 5.38
CA ASP A 48 11.63 -2.96 6.23
C ASP A 48 12.17 -4.11 5.39
N ILE A 49 13.22 -4.78 5.89
CA ILE A 49 13.83 -5.94 5.26
C ILE A 49 13.31 -7.19 5.95
N PHE A 50 12.94 -8.19 5.18
CA PHE A 50 12.46 -9.46 5.70
C PHE A 50 13.27 -10.64 5.18
N SER A 51 13.24 -11.75 5.92
CA SER A 51 13.89 -13.01 5.54
C SER A 51 12.91 -13.95 4.84
N GLY A 52 13.41 -14.77 3.91
CA GLY A 52 12.61 -15.81 3.28
C GLY A 52 12.47 -17.07 4.13
N GLY A 53 11.57 -17.95 3.71
CA GLY A 53 11.38 -19.26 4.31
C GLY A 53 10.58 -19.29 5.62
N GLY A 54 9.92 -18.19 5.98
CA GLY A 54 9.16 -18.11 7.23
C GLY A 54 8.10 -17.02 7.21
N GLN A 55 7.48 -16.85 8.37
CA GLN A 55 6.50 -15.80 8.62
C GLN A 55 7.23 -14.48 8.92
N ASN A 56 6.86 -13.45 8.21
CA ASN A 56 7.39 -12.09 8.37
C ASN A 56 6.31 -11.17 8.93
N ILE A 57 6.71 -10.25 9.78
CA ILE A 57 5.83 -9.29 10.43
C ILE A 57 6.39 -7.88 10.21
N LEU A 58 5.60 -7.03 9.58
CA LEU A 58 5.86 -5.60 9.50
C LEU A 58 4.94 -4.87 10.46
N LYS A 59 5.51 -4.19 11.45
CA LYS A 59 4.73 -3.36 12.38
C LYS A 59 4.33 -2.07 11.68
N LEU A 60 3.04 -1.80 11.66
CA LEU A 60 2.44 -0.58 11.13
C LEU A 60 2.18 0.42 12.25
N ASN A 61 2.03 1.69 11.90
CA ASN A 61 1.72 2.73 12.87
C ASN A 61 0.30 2.54 13.42
N VAL A 62 0.11 2.86 14.68
CA VAL A 62 -1.20 2.93 15.35
C VAL A 62 -1.52 4.37 15.72
N GLY A 63 -2.76 4.64 16.14
CA GLY A 63 -3.21 5.99 16.50
C GLY A 63 -3.57 6.85 15.28
N THR A 64 -3.86 6.22 14.14
CA THR A 64 -4.25 6.90 12.89
C THR A 64 -5.34 6.12 12.17
N ILE A 65 -5.92 6.74 11.17
CA ILE A 65 -6.98 6.17 10.34
C ILE A 65 -6.37 5.75 9.00
N TYR A 66 -6.56 4.47 8.64
CA TYR A 66 -6.13 3.93 7.36
C TYR A 66 -7.31 3.86 6.39
N ARG A 67 -7.18 4.49 5.25
CA ARG A 67 -8.12 4.36 4.12
C ARG A 67 -7.61 3.37 3.08
N LYS A 68 -6.31 3.37 2.86
CA LYS A 68 -5.62 2.44 1.97
C LYS A 68 -4.27 2.08 2.59
N LEU A 69 -3.85 0.86 2.35
CA LEU A 69 -2.52 0.37 2.67
C LEU A 69 -1.94 -0.20 1.39
N ILE A 70 -0.97 0.49 0.82
CA ILE A 70 -0.30 0.07 -0.40
C ILE A 70 1.05 -0.51 -0.03
N LEU A 71 1.31 -1.72 -0.48
CA LEU A 71 2.52 -2.48 -0.23
C LEU A 71 3.28 -2.63 -1.55
N TYR A 72 4.57 -2.39 -1.54
CA TYR A 72 5.48 -2.80 -2.60
C TYR A 72 6.48 -3.78 -2.03
N ILE A 73 6.53 -4.99 -2.59
CA ILE A 73 7.34 -6.10 -2.07
C ILE A 73 8.27 -6.58 -3.18
N GLU A 74 9.56 -6.56 -2.90
CA GLU A 74 10.62 -6.94 -3.81
C GLU A 74 11.63 -7.87 -3.14
N ASP A 75 12.35 -8.67 -3.91
CA ASP A 75 13.49 -9.44 -3.40
C ASP A 75 14.72 -8.53 -3.14
N LEU A 76 15.80 -9.10 -2.61
CA LEU A 76 17.03 -8.36 -2.33
C LEU A 76 17.75 -7.85 -3.60
N ASN A 77 17.36 -8.33 -4.77
CA ASN A 77 17.88 -7.87 -6.06
C ASN A 77 16.98 -6.80 -6.73
N GLY A 78 15.92 -6.37 -6.04
CA GLY A 78 14.96 -5.41 -6.57
C GLY A 78 13.92 -6.00 -7.53
N LYS A 79 13.80 -7.35 -7.60
CA LYS A 79 12.78 -7.99 -8.41
C LYS A 79 11.45 -8.02 -7.64
N PRO A 80 10.36 -7.49 -8.23
CA PRO A 80 9.03 -7.54 -7.61
C PRO A 80 8.61 -8.98 -7.29
N LEU A 81 8.05 -9.21 -6.11
CA LEU A 81 7.47 -10.50 -5.73
C LEU A 81 6.03 -10.58 -6.22
N GLU A 82 5.75 -11.62 -6.99
CA GLU A 82 4.43 -11.94 -7.51
C GLU A 82 3.66 -12.87 -6.54
N PRO A 83 2.34 -13.04 -6.68
CA PRO A 83 1.55 -13.89 -5.81
C PRO A 83 2.10 -15.30 -5.61
N LYS A 84 2.69 -15.90 -6.64
CA LYS A 84 3.30 -17.25 -6.61
C LYS A 84 4.53 -17.37 -5.69
N ASP A 85 5.16 -16.24 -5.34
CA ASP A 85 6.36 -16.19 -4.49
C ASP A 85 6.00 -16.21 -2.99
N PHE A 86 4.70 -16.11 -2.69
CA PHE A 86 4.18 -16.22 -1.32
C PHE A 86 3.82 -17.66 -0.98
N THR A 87 4.10 -18.06 0.25
CA THR A 87 3.80 -19.41 0.77
C THR A 87 2.55 -19.46 1.64
N GLY A 88 1.90 -18.31 1.86
CA GLY A 88 0.71 -18.18 2.70
C GLY A 88 -0.11 -16.95 2.36
N ASN A 89 -1.07 -16.67 3.21
CA ASN A 89 -1.92 -15.51 3.06
C ASN A 89 -1.21 -14.22 3.48
N MET A 90 -1.73 -13.10 3.02
CA MET A 90 -1.45 -11.78 3.53
C MET A 90 -2.48 -11.44 4.60
N GLU A 91 -2.02 -11.02 5.76
CA GLU A 91 -2.86 -10.84 6.92
C GLU A 91 -2.62 -9.48 7.57
N LEU A 92 -3.70 -8.84 7.99
CA LEU A 92 -3.64 -7.70 8.90
C LEU A 92 -4.03 -8.18 10.29
N VAL A 93 -3.14 -7.96 11.26
CA VAL A 93 -3.29 -8.46 12.63
C VAL A 93 -3.42 -7.28 13.59
N PHE A 94 -4.47 -7.30 14.39
CA PHE A 94 -4.78 -6.31 15.41
C PHE A 94 -4.50 -6.89 16.79
N ASN A 95 -3.77 -6.17 17.62
CA ASN A 95 -3.49 -6.54 19.02
C ASN A 95 -2.97 -7.96 19.18
N GLN A 96 -2.17 -8.45 18.21
CA GLN A 96 -1.57 -9.80 18.19
C GLN A 96 -2.56 -10.98 18.04
N ALA A 97 -3.85 -10.76 18.16
CA ALA A 97 -4.86 -11.83 18.24
C ALA A 97 -5.87 -11.78 17.08
N ASP A 98 -6.41 -10.61 16.79
CA ASP A 98 -7.47 -10.48 15.81
C ASP A 98 -6.88 -10.35 14.40
N THR A 99 -7.39 -11.15 13.46
CA THR A 99 -6.95 -11.14 12.07
C THR A 99 -8.16 -10.85 11.16
N PRO A 100 -8.63 -9.59 11.12
CA PRO A 100 -9.83 -9.22 10.36
C PRO A 100 -9.64 -9.37 8.84
N TYR A 101 -8.40 -9.28 8.37
CA TYR A 101 -8.05 -9.49 6.97
C TYR A 101 -7.05 -10.64 6.86
N ASN A 102 -7.48 -11.68 6.16
CA ASN A 102 -6.68 -12.88 5.89
C ASN A 102 -7.01 -13.33 4.47
N ILE A 103 -6.19 -12.92 3.50
CA ILE A 103 -6.50 -13.05 2.08
C ILE A 103 -5.31 -13.62 1.31
N LYS A 104 -5.58 -14.45 0.31
CA LYS A 104 -4.56 -14.91 -0.61
C LYS A 104 -4.04 -13.77 -1.48
N PRO A 105 -2.73 -13.71 -1.77
CA PRO A 105 -2.16 -12.66 -2.61
C PRO A 105 -2.83 -12.51 -3.97
N GLU A 106 -3.21 -13.62 -4.62
CA GLU A 106 -3.89 -13.65 -5.92
C GLU A 106 -5.27 -12.97 -5.85
N ILE A 107 -6.01 -13.24 -4.76
CA ILE A 107 -7.34 -12.65 -4.54
C ILE A 107 -7.21 -11.15 -4.29
N LEU A 108 -6.23 -10.73 -3.47
CA LEU A 108 -5.99 -9.32 -3.19
C LEU A 108 -5.63 -8.53 -4.47
N VAL A 109 -4.82 -9.11 -5.36
CA VAL A 109 -4.52 -8.51 -6.68
C VAL A 109 -5.78 -8.39 -7.52
N HIS A 110 -6.63 -9.42 -7.54
CA HIS A 110 -7.88 -9.40 -8.30
C HIS A 110 -8.88 -8.36 -7.76
N GLU A 111 -9.05 -8.29 -6.45
CA GLU A 111 -9.88 -7.27 -5.80
C GLU A 111 -9.37 -5.86 -6.08
N SER A 112 -8.05 -5.65 -5.96
CA SER A 112 -7.43 -4.36 -6.26
C SER A 112 -7.68 -3.94 -7.71
N HIS A 113 -7.55 -4.87 -8.67
CA HIS A 113 -7.85 -4.60 -10.07
C HIS A 113 -9.33 -4.24 -10.28
N SER A 114 -10.24 -4.99 -9.66
CA SER A 114 -11.68 -4.72 -9.75
C SER A 114 -12.05 -3.35 -9.19
N ASN A 115 -11.46 -2.98 -8.04
CA ASN A 115 -11.76 -1.74 -7.34
C ASN A 115 -11.14 -0.51 -8.01
N LEU A 116 -9.94 -0.62 -8.52
CA LEU A 116 -9.21 0.48 -9.15
C LEU A 116 -9.55 0.65 -10.64
N GLY A 117 -10.06 -0.39 -11.29
CA GLY A 117 -10.35 -0.41 -12.73
C GLY A 117 -9.10 -0.58 -13.61
N TYR A 118 -7.93 -0.80 -13.01
CA TYR A 118 -6.67 -1.10 -13.71
C TYR A 118 -5.79 -2.03 -12.86
N PRO A 119 -4.92 -2.84 -13.50
CA PRO A 119 -4.01 -3.71 -12.77
C PRO A 119 -2.90 -2.90 -12.07
N LEU A 120 -2.60 -3.29 -10.84
CA LEU A 120 -1.42 -2.77 -10.15
C LEU A 120 -0.13 -3.33 -10.80
N PRO A 121 0.98 -2.56 -10.77
CA PRO A 121 2.28 -3.07 -11.17
C PRO A 121 2.68 -4.33 -10.39
N PRO A 122 3.51 -5.21 -10.98
CA PRO A 122 4.03 -6.38 -10.25
C PRO A 122 4.68 -5.99 -8.92
N GLY A 123 4.46 -6.79 -7.88
CA GLY A 123 4.96 -6.54 -6.53
C GLY A 123 4.14 -5.54 -5.71
N MET A 124 3.13 -4.89 -6.32
CA MET A 124 2.24 -3.99 -5.59
C MET A 124 0.96 -4.70 -5.15
N TYR A 125 0.59 -4.48 -3.90
CA TYR A 125 -0.62 -5.00 -3.27
C TYR A 125 -1.33 -3.85 -2.55
N CYS A 126 -2.65 -3.83 -2.61
CA CYS A 126 -3.44 -2.76 -2.00
C CYS A 126 -4.59 -3.34 -1.17
N PHE A 127 -4.58 -3.03 0.12
CA PHE A 127 -5.77 -3.15 0.95
C PHE A 127 -6.53 -1.83 0.87
N ASP A 128 -7.65 -1.83 0.18
CA ASP A 128 -8.50 -0.66 0.03
C ASP A 128 -9.70 -0.75 1.00
N PHE A 129 -9.60 -0.06 2.12
CA PHE A 129 -10.66 -0.05 3.14
C PHE A 129 -11.81 0.92 2.78
N SER A 130 -11.57 1.81 1.82
CA SER A 130 -12.57 2.80 1.39
C SER A 130 -13.59 2.24 0.40
N PHE A 131 -13.45 0.96 0.00
CA PHE A 131 -14.26 0.32 -1.04
C PHE A 131 -15.00 -0.90 -0.49
N GLN A 132 -15.70 -0.74 0.63
CA GLN A 132 -16.41 -1.85 1.28
C GLN A 132 -17.67 -2.28 0.54
N GLY A 133 -17.55 -2.57 -0.75
CA GLY A 133 -18.56 -3.29 -1.52
C GLY A 133 -19.72 -2.46 -2.08
N VAL A 134 -19.73 -1.16 -1.88
CA VAL A 134 -20.77 -0.29 -2.48
C VAL A 134 -20.11 0.78 -3.34
N PRO A 135 -20.05 0.59 -4.67
CA PRO A 135 -19.50 1.58 -5.59
C PRO A 135 -20.21 2.93 -5.41
N ASN A 136 -19.43 4.00 -5.29
CA ASN A 136 -19.88 5.39 -5.18
C ASN A 136 -20.60 5.81 -3.88
N LEU A 137 -20.81 4.90 -2.93
CA LEU A 137 -21.31 5.24 -1.59
C LEU A 137 -20.20 5.22 -0.53
N GLY A 138 -19.02 4.73 -0.87
CA GLY A 138 -17.82 4.77 -0.04
C GLY A 138 -17.39 6.20 0.21
N GLY A 139 -18.11 6.84 1.08
CA GLY A 139 -17.80 8.16 1.53
C GLY A 139 -16.59 8.16 2.45
N SER A 140 -16.37 9.29 3.07
CA SER A 140 -15.33 9.53 4.09
C SER A 140 -15.42 8.63 5.33
N ARG A 141 -16.34 7.67 5.38
CA ARG A 141 -16.63 6.83 6.55
C ARG A 141 -15.97 5.45 6.52
N ASP A 142 -15.53 4.98 5.35
CA ASP A 142 -14.94 3.65 5.23
C ASP A 142 -13.41 3.75 5.48
N TYR A 143 -13.00 3.22 6.62
CA TYR A 143 -11.61 3.26 7.07
C TYR A 143 -11.37 2.21 8.16
N VAL A 144 -10.12 1.92 8.42
CA VAL A 144 -9.68 1.19 9.60
C VAL A 144 -9.17 2.19 10.64
N ASP A 145 -9.87 2.28 11.74
CA ASP A 145 -9.47 3.10 12.89
C ASP A 145 -8.51 2.30 13.78
N THR A 146 -7.30 2.81 13.93
CA THR A 146 -6.28 2.19 14.77
C THR A 146 -6.00 2.95 16.08
N GLU A 147 -6.82 3.96 16.42
CA GLU A 147 -6.62 4.75 17.64
C GLU A 147 -6.69 3.91 18.94
N ARG A 148 -7.52 2.86 18.91
CA ARG A 148 -7.70 1.95 20.06
C ARG A 148 -6.82 0.70 19.99
N LEU A 149 -6.00 0.56 18.94
CA LEU A 149 -5.10 -0.57 18.82
C LEU A 149 -3.80 -0.28 19.56
N THR A 150 -3.30 -1.28 20.25
CA THR A 150 -1.94 -1.26 20.81
C THR A 150 -0.90 -1.67 19.79
N GLU A 151 -1.31 -2.56 18.86
CA GLU A 151 -0.45 -3.06 17.79
C GLU A 151 -1.27 -3.30 16.51
N PHE A 152 -0.63 -2.97 15.38
CA PHE A 152 -1.14 -3.22 14.06
C PHE A 152 -0.01 -3.77 13.20
N TRP A 153 -0.20 -4.99 12.66
CA TRP A 153 0.82 -5.69 11.88
C TRP A 153 0.32 -6.09 10.51
N PHE A 154 1.19 -6.01 9.54
CA PHE A 154 1.08 -6.76 8.29
C PHE A 154 1.92 -8.03 8.42
N ARG A 155 1.31 -9.19 8.25
CA ARG A 155 1.92 -10.49 8.37
C ARG A 155 1.80 -11.26 7.05
N PHE A 156 2.90 -11.86 6.62
CA PHE A 156 2.97 -12.59 5.36
C PHE A 156 4.11 -13.60 5.39
N SER A 157 4.12 -14.54 4.42
CA SER A 157 5.20 -15.52 4.27
C SER A 157 5.63 -15.62 2.82
N THR A 158 6.95 -15.66 2.59
CA THR A 158 7.55 -15.75 1.26
C THR A 158 8.62 -16.81 1.20
N GLN A 159 8.92 -17.32 0.00
CA GLN A 159 10.01 -18.27 -0.21
C GLN A 159 11.39 -17.61 -0.10
N VAL A 160 11.51 -16.38 -0.55
CA VAL A 160 12.75 -15.61 -0.60
C VAL A 160 12.67 -14.39 0.30
N GLY A 161 13.82 -13.95 0.79
CA GLY A 161 13.93 -12.70 1.53
C GLY A 161 13.89 -11.49 0.61
N GLY A 162 13.57 -10.34 1.18
CA GLY A 162 13.41 -9.13 0.39
C GLY A 162 13.18 -7.88 1.23
N LYS A 163 12.56 -6.90 0.59
CA LYS A 163 12.19 -5.62 1.18
C LYS A 163 10.71 -5.37 0.95
N VAL A 164 10.03 -4.91 1.97
CA VAL A 164 8.65 -4.43 1.89
C VAL A 164 8.64 -2.92 2.14
N THR A 165 7.96 -2.20 1.27
CA THR A 165 7.71 -0.76 1.42
C THR A 165 6.20 -0.57 1.52
N VAL A 166 5.77 0.14 2.55
CA VAL A 166 4.37 0.48 2.83
C VAL A 166 4.16 1.97 2.62
N VAL A 167 3.06 2.31 1.98
CA VAL A 167 2.59 3.68 1.79
C VAL A 167 1.14 3.81 2.20
#